data_11218a6952157450d2193cc6d1f20c61
#
_entry.id   11218a6952157450d2193cc6d1f20c61
#
_cell.length_a   1.000
_cell.length_b   1.000
_cell.length_c   1.000
_cell.angle_alpha   90.00
_cell.angle_beta   90.00
_cell.angle_gamma   90.00
#
_symmetry.space_group_name_H-M   'P 1'
#
loop_
_entity.id
_entity.type
_entity.pdbx_description
1 polymer ?
#
loop_
_entity_poly.entity_id
_entity_poly.type
_entity_poly.pdbx_seq_one_letter_code
_entity_poly.pdbx_strand_id
1 'polypeptide(L)'
;IIISTSNTSYTIDKVHGLITSICDRGKQMICSPIVPTIWRAPIDNDRRIKSTWSKEGYDRIITACRECKVEENTSSHVTVKALLSVGAASKAELISLAVYYTVYSGGKLKIMCHADVRKSLPMLPRFGFEFAMPQENEKLKYFGRGPYESYIDKRHASKIGLYSSSVTKHFEHYIRPQENMAHADTKWAEVYDYSGHGL
;
A
#
# COMPACT_ATOMS: atom_id res chain seq x y z
N ILE A 1 -2.97 -11.48 -16.29
CA ILE A 1 -2.27 -10.56 -17.22
C ILE A 1 -0.82 -10.52 -16.77
N ILE A 2 0.09 -10.79 -17.70
CA ILE A 2 1.53 -10.64 -17.46
C ILE A 2 2.03 -9.53 -18.36
N ILE A 3 2.78 -8.58 -17.79
CA ILE A 3 3.43 -7.47 -18.50
C ILE A 3 4.93 -7.59 -18.26
N SER A 4 5.70 -7.77 -19.32
CA SER A 4 7.16 -7.94 -19.25
C SER A 4 7.86 -6.79 -19.96
N THR A 5 8.94 -6.33 -19.34
CA THR A 5 9.93 -5.41 -19.92
C THR A 5 11.25 -6.14 -20.12
N SER A 6 12.34 -5.45 -20.44
CA SER A 6 13.67 -6.08 -20.56
C SER A 6 14.16 -6.74 -19.27
N ASN A 7 13.84 -6.16 -18.10
CA ASN A 7 14.38 -6.59 -16.81
C ASN A 7 13.31 -6.94 -15.79
N THR A 8 12.08 -6.44 -15.97
CA THR A 8 11.02 -6.58 -14.96
C THR A 8 9.79 -7.28 -15.56
N SER A 9 9.06 -8.00 -14.72
CA SER A 9 7.75 -8.54 -15.05
C SER A 9 6.76 -8.31 -13.93
N TYR A 10 5.52 -8.06 -14.32
CA TYR A 10 4.40 -7.79 -13.42
C TYR A 10 3.27 -8.77 -13.73
N THR A 11 2.76 -9.45 -12.72
CA THR A 11 1.59 -10.32 -12.85
C THR A 11 0.40 -9.67 -12.17
N ILE A 12 -0.70 -9.50 -12.90
CA ILE A 12 -1.97 -9.01 -12.40
C ILE A 12 -2.98 -10.15 -12.50
N ASP A 13 -3.52 -10.56 -11.36
CA ASP A 13 -4.58 -11.54 -11.29
C ASP A 13 -5.91 -10.89 -11.72
N LYS A 14 -6.50 -11.38 -12.81
CA LYS A 14 -7.77 -10.85 -13.33
C LYS A 14 -8.96 -11.14 -12.42
N VAL A 15 -8.90 -12.21 -11.64
CA VAL A 15 -10.02 -12.61 -10.76
C VAL A 15 -10.13 -11.63 -9.60
N HIS A 16 -9.00 -11.22 -9.02
CA HIS A 16 -8.97 -10.31 -7.88
C HIS A 16 -8.67 -8.86 -8.28
N GLY A 17 -8.18 -8.61 -9.51
CA GLY A 17 -7.81 -7.28 -9.98
C GLY A 17 -6.58 -6.70 -9.28
N LEU A 18 -5.68 -7.56 -8.77
CA LEU A 18 -4.55 -7.18 -7.93
C LEU A 18 -3.23 -7.57 -8.57
N ILE A 19 -2.18 -6.79 -8.32
CA ILE A 19 -0.80 -7.21 -8.65
C ILE A 19 -0.39 -8.27 -7.64
N THR A 20 -0.04 -9.46 -8.14
CA THR A 20 0.34 -10.63 -7.34
C THR A 20 1.83 -10.93 -7.41
N SER A 21 2.55 -10.39 -8.40
CA SER A 21 3.99 -10.58 -8.55
C SER A 21 4.64 -9.35 -9.19
N ILE A 22 5.78 -8.98 -8.64
CA ILE A 22 6.74 -8.04 -9.23
C ILE A 22 8.09 -8.76 -9.21
N CYS A 23 8.65 -9.02 -10.39
CA CYS A 23 9.93 -9.67 -10.53
C CYS A 23 10.90 -8.73 -11.26
N ASP A 24 12.07 -8.47 -10.68
CA ASP A 24 13.17 -7.73 -11.31
C ASP A 24 14.37 -8.63 -11.48
N ARG A 25 14.88 -8.78 -12.72
CA ARG A 25 16.04 -9.62 -13.07
C ARG A 25 15.96 -11.03 -12.47
N GLY A 26 14.76 -11.63 -12.50
CA GLY A 26 14.51 -12.97 -11.97
C GLY A 26 14.30 -13.05 -10.46
N LYS A 27 14.39 -11.94 -9.72
CA LYS A 27 14.17 -11.89 -8.28
C LYS A 27 12.78 -11.33 -7.95
N GLN A 28 12.06 -12.04 -7.08
CA GLN A 28 10.73 -11.63 -6.62
C GLN A 28 10.84 -10.48 -5.61
N MET A 29 10.12 -9.38 -5.85
CA MET A 29 10.16 -8.17 -5.03
C MET A 29 9.08 -8.11 -3.96
N ILE A 30 7.96 -8.82 -4.14
CA ILE A 30 6.84 -8.84 -3.19
C ILE A 30 6.46 -10.29 -2.83
N CYS A 31 6.03 -10.52 -1.58
CA CYS A 31 5.63 -11.84 -1.06
C CYS A 31 4.11 -11.98 -0.92
N SER A 32 3.37 -10.89 -1.07
CA SER A 32 1.90 -10.88 -1.04
C SER A 32 1.36 -9.96 -2.14
N PRO A 33 0.11 -10.17 -2.57
CA PRO A 33 -0.55 -9.23 -3.48
C PRO A 33 -0.56 -7.80 -2.93
N ILE A 34 -0.54 -6.82 -3.83
CA ILE A 34 -0.76 -5.41 -3.47
C ILE A 34 -2.26 -5.21 -3.28
N VAL A 35 -2.71 -5.05 -2.03
CA VAL A 35 -4.12 -4.93 -1.68
C VAL A 35 -4.46 -3.52 -1.23
N PRO A 36 -5.65 -2.99 -1.58
CA PRO A 36 -6.13 -1.75 -0.99
C PRO A 36 -6.40 -1.96 0.51
N THR A 37 -6.03 -0.99 1.32
CA THR A 37 -6.27 -1.02 2.76
C THR A 37 -6.83 0.31 3.26
N ILE A 38 -7.75 0.23 4.23
CA ILE A 38 -8.30 1.37 4.96
C ILE A 38 -8.07 1.23 6.46
N TRP A 39 -7.41 0.15 6.88
CA TRP A 39 -7.23 -0.19 8.29
C TRP A 39 -5.82 0.12 8.79
N ARG A 40 -5.74 0.57 10.02
CA ARG A 40 -4.55 0.54 10.85
C ARG A 40 -4.94 0.17 12.27
N ALA A 41 -4.01 -0.36 13.05
CA ALA A 41 -4.22 -0.59 14.47
C ALA A 41 -4.58 0.74 15.17
N PRO A 42 -5.65 0.79 15.98
CA PRO A 42 -6.03 2.01 16.68
C PRO A 42 -4.93 2.48 17.64
N ILE A 43 -4.67 3.77 17.63
CA ILE A 43 -3.81 4.45 18.63
C ILE A 43 -4.65 4.97 19.79
N ASP A 44 -4.02 5.50 20.83
CA ASP A 44 -4.71 6.02 22.03
C ASP A 44 -5.73 7.12 21.70
N ASN A 45 -5.45 7.94 20.71
CA ASN A 45 -6.37 8.99 20.25
C ASN A 45 -7.65 8.44 19.59
N ASP A 46 -7.61 7.19 19.09
CA ASP A 46 -8.74 6.55 18.42
C ASP A 46 -9.73 5.88 19.38
N ARG A 47 -9.52 5.93 20.67
CA ARG A 47 -10.32 5.23 21.70
C ARG A 47 -11.83 5.42 21.57
N ARG A 48 -12.29 6.57 21.07
CA ARG A 48 -13.72 6.87 20.88
C ARG A 48 -14.26 6.37 19.55
N ILE A 49 -13.45 6.42 18.49
CA ILE A 49 -13.91 6.12 17.14
C ILE A 49 -13.69 4.66 16.74
N LYS A 50 -12.75 3.94 17.36
CA LYS A 50 -12.41 2.55 17.00
C LYS A 50 -13.60 1.59 17.01
N SER A 51 -14.54 1.75 17.93
CA SER A 51 -15.75 0.92 17.99
C SER A 51 -16.65 1.15 16.78
N THR A 52 -16.70 2.37 16.27
CA THR A 52 -17.45 2.72 15.06
C THR A 52 -16.78 2.12 13.83
N TRP A 53 -15.45 2.16 13.72
CA TRP A 53 -14.70 1.50 12.65
C TRP A 53 -14.95 -0.01 12.60
N SER A 54 -14.89 -0.68 13.75
CA SER A 54 -15.19 -2.13 13.82
C SER A 54 -16.66 -2.45 13.50
N LYS A 55 -17.60 -1.58 13.89
CA LYS A 55 -19.02 -1.73 13.48
C LYS A 55 -19.18 -1.63 11.97
N GLU A 56 -18.48 -0.72 11.30
CA GLU A 56 -18.48 -0.61 9.84
C GLU A 56 -17.66 -1.73 9.15
N GLY A 57 -16.81 -2.44 9.89
CA GLY A 57 -16.02 -3.57 9.38
C GLY A 57 -14.70 -3.18 8.74
N TYR A 58 -14.14 -2.01 9.10
CA TYR A 58 -12.85 -1.55 8.56
C TYR A 58 -11.68 -2.48 8.88
N ASP A 59 -11.75 -3.19 10.02
CA ASP A 59 -10.78 -4.17 10.49
C ASP A 59 -10.81 -5.53 9.77
N ARG A 60 -11.77 -5.74 8.86
CA ARG A 60 -12.01 -7.00 8.16
C ARG A 60 -12.54 -6.81 6.76
N ILE A 61 -11.99 -5.84 6.06
CA ILE A 61 -12.37 -5.60 4.67
C ILE A 61 -11.97 -6.76 3.78
N ILE A 62 -12.77 -6.97 2.77
CA ILE A 62 -12.51 -7.84 1.62
C ILE A 62 -12.61 -7.01 0.36
N THR A 63 -11.82 -7.38 -0.64
CA THR A 63 -11.83 -6.74 -1.94
C THR A 63 -12.36 -7.72 -2.97
N ALA A 64 -13.38 -7.33 -3.70
CA ALA A 64 -13.93 -8.09 -4.83
C ALA A 64 -13.68 -7.34 -6.13
N CYS A 65 -13.22 -8.03 -7.17
CA CYS A 65 -13.01 -7.46 -8.49
C CYS A 65 -14.28 -7.60 -9.32
N ARG A 66 -14.78 -6.50 -9.86
CA ARG A 66 -15.93 -6.48 -10.80
C ARG A 66 -15.48 -6.57 -12.25
N GLU A 67 -14.34 -5.98 -12.57
CA GLU A 67 -13.75 -5.97 -13.92
C GLU A 67 -12.25 -5.80 -13.80
N CYS A 68 -11.49 -6.53 -14.62
CA CYS A 68 -10.05 -6.33 -14.80
C CYS A 68 -9.67 -6.55 -16.25
N LYS A 69 -9.19 -5.49 -16.93
CA LYS A 69 -8.85 -5.52 -18.34
C LYS A 69 -7.69 -4.62 -18.70
N VAL A 70 -7.02 -4.93 -19.80
CA VAL A 70 -6.08 -4.01 -20.43
C VAL A 70 -6.89 -2.87 -21.05
N GLU A 71 -6.62 -1.65 -20.61
CA GLU A 71 -7.27 -0.43 -21.12
C GLU A 71 -6.45 0.22 -22.23
N GLU A 72 -5.12 0.15 -22.08
CA GLU A 72 -4.19 0.72 -23.06
C GLU A 72 -2.98 -0.19 -23.23
N ASN A 73 -2.52 -0.36 -24.48
CA ASN A 73 -1.31 -1.10 -24.81
C ASN A 73 -0.58 -0.38 -25.93
N THR A 74 0.53 0.29 -25.58
CA THR A 74 1.35 1.07 -26.50
C THR A 74 2.80 0.60 -26.46
N SER A 75 3.64 1.13 -27.34
CA SER A 75 5.09 0.86 -27.31
C SER A 75 5.80 1.42 -26.06
N SER A 76 5.22 2.42 -25.37
CA SER A 76 5.81 3.08 -24.21
C SER A 76 5.29 2.54 -22.89
N HIS A 77 4.06 2.01 -22.84
CA HIS A 77 3.46 1.51 -21.60
C HIS A 77 2.24 0.63 -21.87
N VAL A 78 1.89 -0.15 -20.85
CA VAL A 78 0.62 -0.90 -20.77
C VAL A 78 -0.12 -0.45 -19.52
N THR A 79 -1.41 -0.12 -19.66
CA THR A 79 -2.30 0.22 -18.55
C THR A 79 -3.36 -0.85 -18.39
N VAL A 80 -3.46 -1.42 -17.20
CA VAL A 80 -4.52 -2.33 -16.77
C VAL A 80 -5.43 -1.60 -15.80
N LYS A 81 -6.73 -1.63 -16.07
CA LYS A 81 -7.76 -1.09 -15.18
C LYS A 81 -8.44 -2.23 -14.42
N ALA A 82 -8.57 -2.06 -13.12
CA ALA A 82 -9.37 -2.91 -12.25
C ALA A 82 -10.46 -2.09 -11.55
N LEU A 83 -11.70 -2.57 -11.59
CA LEU A 83 -12.81 -2.03 -10.83
C LEU A 83 -13.04 -2.91 -9.61
N LEU A 84 -12.76 -2.38 -8.43
CA LEU A 84 -12.80 -3.10 -7.17
C LEU A 84 -13.92 -2.57 -6.28
N SER A 85 -14.55 -3.50 -5.57
CA SER A 85 -15.49 -3.22 -4.48
C SER A 85 -14.81 -3.55 -3.17
N VAL A 86 -14.64 -2.58 -2.30
CA VAL A 86 -14.02 -2.75 -0.98
C VAL A 86 -15.11 -2.67 0.09
N GLY A 87 -15.21 -3.68 0.92
CA GLY A 87 -16.21 -3.75 1.97
C GLY A 87 -15.94 -4.86 2.96
N ALA A 88 -16.88 -5.08 3.90
CA ALA A 88 -16.82 -6.20 4.83
C ALA A 88 -17.95 -7.19 4.53
N ALA A 89 -17.78 -8.46 4.90
CA ALA A 89 -18.80 -9.47 4.73
C ALA A 89 -20.13 -9.03 5.37
N SER A 90 -21.23 -9.24 4.66
CA SER A 90 -22.59 -8.88 5.09
C SER A 90 -22.82 -7.38 5.32
N LYS A 91 -21.97 -6.52 4.76
CA LYS A 91 -22.12 -5.06 4.78
C LYS A 91 -22.29 -4.50 3.37
N ALA A 92 -22.90 -3.33 3.28
CA ALA A 92 -22.87 -2.57 2.03
C ALA A 92 -21.44 -2.16 1.69
N GLU A 93 -21.16 -2.01 0.40
CA GLU A 93 -19.88 -1.53 -0.10
C GLU A 93 -19.46 -0.24 0.63
N LEU A 94 -18.21 -0.20 1.05
CA LEU A 94 -17.61 0.96 1.70
C LEU A 94 -17.02 1.90 0.66
N ILE A 95 -16.29 1.34 -0.31
CA ILE A 95 -15.57 2.09 -1.34
C ILE A 95 -15.70 1.37 -2.67
N SER A 96 -16.13 2.08 -3.70
CA SER A 96 -15.94 1.69 -5.10
C SER A 96 -14.61 2.26 -5.58
N LEU A 97 -13.70 1.39 -6.06
CA LEU A 97 -12.33 1.78 -6.36
C LEU A 97 -11.97 1.42 -7.80
N ALA A 98 -11.65 2.41 -8.62
CA ALA A 98 -11.04 2.19 -9.93
C ALA A 98 -9.52 2.33 -9.79
N VAL A 99 -8.78 1.23 -10.04
CA VAL A 99 -7.31 1.21 -9.98
C VAL A 99 -6.73 1.07 -11.38
N TYR A 100 -5.73 1.87 -11.68
CA TYR A 100 -4.98 1.87 -12.93
C TYR A 100 -3.53 1.49 -12.64
N TYR A 101 -3.12 0.35 -13.16
CA TYR A 101 -1.74 -0.14 -13.11
C TYR A 101 -1.06 0.15 -14.42
N THR A 102 -0.19 1.16 -14.49
CA THR A 102 0.55 1.52 -15.69
C THR A 102 2.00 1.07 -15.57
N VAL A 103 2.39 0.12 -16.39
CA VAL A 103 3.77 -0.37 -16.50
C VAL A 103 4.41 0.29 -17.71
N TYR A 104 5.47 1.04 -17.52
CA TYR A 104 6.25 1.68 -18.57
C TYR A 104 7.33 0.75 -19.12
N SER A 105 7.74 0.95 -20.37
CA SER A 105 8.77 0.16 -21.04
C SER A 105 10.10 0.09 -20.28
N GLY A 106 10.44 1.13 -19.50
CA GLY A 106 11.60 1.15 -18.61
C GLY A 106 11.43 0.39 -17.29
N GLY A 107 10.34 -0.35 -17.09
CA GLY A 107 10.10 -1.15 -15.88
C GLY A 107 9.47 -0.37 -14.72
N LYS A 108 9.15 0.92 -14.87
CA LYS A 108 8.47 1.68 -13.82
C LYS A 108 6.98 1.29 -13.76
N LEU A 109 6.49 1.02 -12.55
CA LEU A 109 5.06 0.86 -12.26
C LEU A 109 4.49 2.16 -11.68
N LYS A 110 3.38 2.62 -12.22
CA LYS A 110 2.54 3.68 -11.62
C LYS A 110 1.21 3.06 -11.21
N ILE A 111 0.81 3.26 -9.96
CA ILE A 111 -0.51 2.90 -9.45
C ILE A 111 -1.28 4.20 -9.21
N MET A 112 -2.41 4.34 -9.88
CA MET A 112 -3.33 5.46 -9.69
C MET A 112 -4.70 4.90 -9.34
N CYS A 113 -5.42 5.53 -8.41
CA CYS A 113 -6.76 5.10 -8.07
C CYS A 113 -7.73 6.27 -7.91
N HIS A 114 -8.98 6.00 -8.25
CA HIS A 114 -10.12 6.86 -7.97
C HIS A 114 -11.04 6.11 -7.01
N ALA A 115 -11.25 6.68 -5.82
CA ALA A 115 -12.07 6.09 -4.77
C ALA A 115 -13.37 6.89 -4.61
N ASP A 116 -14.50 6.22 -4.77
CA ASP A 116 -15.81 6.74 -4.39
C ASP A 116 -16.19 6.12 -3.03
N VAL A 117 -16.09 6.94 -1.99
CA VAL A 117 -16.30 6.54 -0.60
C VAL A 117 -17.76 6.81 -0.23
N ARG A 118 -18.47 5.84 0.32
CA ARG A 118 -19.84 5.99 0.79
C ARG A 118 -19.95 7.15 1.79
N LYS A 119 -20.80 8.14 1.49
CA LYS A 119 -20.92 9.41 2.25
C LYS A 119 -21.28 9.26 3.73
N SER A 120 -21.95 8.17 4.10
CA SER A 120 -22.39 7.90 5.48
C SER A 120 -21.29 7.30 6.37
N LEU A 121 -20.08 7.07 5.84
CA LEU A 121 -19.02 6.45 6.59
C LEU A 121 -18.36 7.43 7.57
N PRO A 122 -17.93 6.96 8.74
CA PRO A 122 -17.03 7.71 9.59
C PRO A 122 -15.68 7.91 8.88
N MET A 123 -14.89 8.85 9.38
CA MET A 123 -13.53 9.10 8.89
C MET A 123 -12.74 7.78 8.77
N LEU A 124 -12.08 7.58 7.63
CA LEU A 124 -11.20 6.43 7.43
C LEU A 124 -9.92 6.61 8.26
N PRO A 125 -9.46 5.58 8.99
CA PRO A 125 -8.20 5.64 9.73
C PRO A 125 -6.98 5.74 8.82
N ARG A 126 -7.09 5.18 7.61
CA ARG A 126 -6.05 5.13 6.57
C ARG A 126 -6.72 4.92 5.21
N PHE A 127 -6.05 5.29 4.15
CA PHE A 127 -6.34 4.83 2.79
C PHE A 127 -5.04 4.66 2.02
N GLY A 128 -4.83 3.50 1.42
CA GLY A 128 -3.62 3.20 0.66
C GLY A 128 -3.57 1.77 0.14
N PHE A 129 -2.36 1.34 -0.16
CA PHE A 129 -2.07 -0.03 -0.56
C PHE A 129 -1.09 -0.66 0.41
N GLU A 130 -1.26 -1.96 0.64
CA GLU A 130 -0.42 -2.77 1.52
C GLU A 130 0.09 -3.99 0.76
N PHE A 131 1.34 -4.35 0.99
CA PHE A 131 1.98 -5.56 0.47
C PHE A 131 3.15 -5.95 1.36
N ALA A 132 3.58 -7.21 1.28
CA ALA A 132 4.76 -7.71 1.98
C ALA A 132 5.94 -7.83 1.01
N MET A 133 7.12 -7.53 1.51
CA MET A 133 8.40 -7.76 0.83
C MET A 133 9.14 -8.95 1.47
N PRO A 134 10.11 -9.57 0.75
CA PRO A 134 10.96 -10.61 1.33
C PRO A 134 11.64 -10.16 2.62
N GLN A 135 11.81 -11.09 3.57
CA GLN A 135 12.34 -10.80 4.90
C GLN A 135 13.76 -10.21 4.87
N GLU A 136 14.56 -10.55 3.86
CA GLU A 136 15.91 -10.01 3.65
C GLU A 136 15.95 -8.52 3.29
N ASN A 137 14.82 -7.91 2.93
CA ASN A 137 14.69 -6.49 2.63
C ASN A 137 14.64 -5.66 3.92
N GLU A 138 15.77 -5.58 4.60
CA GLU A 138 15.90 -4.98 5.94
C GLU A 138 16.41 -3.53 5.90
N LYS A 139 17.01 -3.09 4.79
CA LYS A 139 17.50 -1.71 4.66
C LYS A 139 16.36 -0.78 4.23
N LEU A 140 16.26 0.34 4.91
CA LEU A 140 15.29 1.39 4.62
C LEU A 140 16.00 2.72 4.42
N LYS A 141 15.67 3.41 3.33
CA LYS A 141 16.08 4.79 3.06
C LYS A 141 14.86 5.57 2.59
N TYR A 142 14.67 6.77 3.11
CA TYR A 142 13.50 7.57 2.72
C TYR A 142 13.75 9.07 2.84
N PHE A 143 13.01 9.84 2.07
CA PHE A 143 12.92 11.29 2.20
C PHE A 143 11.50 11.67 2.66
N GLY A 144 11.42 12.09 3.92
CA GLY A 144 10.16 12.37 4.60
C GLY A 144 10.41 12.87 6.00
N ARG A 145 9.40 12.78 6.86
CA ARG A 145 9.55 13.12 8.29
C ARG A 145 10.22 11.99 9.05
N GLY A 146 11.24 12.35 9.82
CA GLY A 146 12.03 11.42 10.65
C GLY A 146 12.87 12.17 11.69
N PRO A 147 13.85 11.47 12.32
CA PRO A 147 14.17 10.05 12.17
C PRO A 147 13.16 9.10 12.82
N TYR A 148 12.34 9.61 13.76
CA TYR A 148 11.33 8.86 14.50
C TYR A 148 10.03 8.76 13.70
N GLU A 149 9.12 7.88 14.14
CA GLU A 149 7.77 7.81 13.60
C GLU A 149 7.07 9.18 13.65
N SER A 150 6.21 9.42 12.69
CA SER A 150 5.50 10.69 12.57
C SER A 150 4.02 10.45 12.31
N TYR A 151 3.20 11.03 13.18
CA TYR A 151 1.74 11.10 13.06
C TYR A 151 1.30 12.56 13.09
N ILE A 152 0.06 12.83 12.74
CA ILE A 152 -0.48 14.19 12.64
C ILE A 152 -0.40 14.96 13.98
N ASP A 153 -0.58 14.27 15.09
CA ASP A 153 -0.57 14.80 16.45
C ASP A 153 0.85 15.02 17.01
N LYS A 154 1.88 14.35 16.45
CA LYS A 154 3.29 14.54 16.85
C LYS A 154 4.19 14.97 15.68
N ARG A 155 3.60 15.66 14.70
CA ARG A 155 4.29 16.11 13.49
C ARG A 155 5.49 17.03 13.78
N HIS A 156 5.43 17.83 14.84
CA HIS A 156 6.49 18.76 15.22
C HIS A 156 7.74 18.08 15.82
N ALA A 157 7.62 16.84 16.30
CA ALA A 157 8.75 16.06 16.81
C ALA A 157 9.70 15.57 15.72
N SER A 158 9.27 15.57 14.45
CA SER A 158 10.00 15.07 13.30
C SER A 158 10.26 16.19 12.28
N LYS A 159 11.39 16.08 11.57
CA LYS A 159 11.80 17.04 10.52
C LYS A 159 11.82 16.35 9.17
N ILE A 160 11.58 17.11 8.09
CA ILE A 160 11.77 16.60 6.73
C ILE A 160 13.27 16.50 6.46
N GLY A 161 13.71 15.34 6.00
CA GLY A 161 15.10 15.05 5.68
C GLY A 161 15.28 13.71 4.99
N LEU A 162 16.52 13.42 4.64
CA LEU A 162 16.93 12.13 4.12
C LEU A 162 17.41 11.27 5.29
N TYR A 163 16.78 10.10 5.44
CA TYR A 163 17.08 9.18 6.53
C TYR A 163 17.40 7.79 6.00
N SER A 164 18.28 7.10 6.71
CA SER A 164 18.62 5.71 6.45
C SER A 164 18.57 4.92 7.75
N SER A 165 17.96 3.76 7.71
CA SER A 165 17.76 2.91 8.89
C SER A 165 17.57 1.44 8.47
N SER A 166 17.04 0.64 9.37
CA SER A 166 16.55 -0.70 9.04
C SER A 166 15.08 -0.83 9.40
N VAL A 167 14.38 -1.74 8.74
CA VAL A 167 12.96 -2.03 9.00
C VAL A 167 12.75 -2.40 10.47
N THR A 168 13.57 -3.28 11.02
CA THR A 168 13.49 -3.71 12.42
C THR A 168 13.63 -2.54 13.40
N LYS A 169 14.52 -1.57 13.13
CA LYS A 169 14.73 -0.40 14.03
C LYS A 169 13.55 0.58 14.04
N HIS A 170 12.65 0.49 13.10
CA HIS A 170 11.46 1.34 13.06
C HIS A 170 10.32 0.80 13.93
N PHE A 171 10.41 -0.47 14.39
CA PHE A 171 9.39 -1.03 15.27
C PHE A 171 9.46 -0.40 16.66
N GLU A 172 8.39 0.27 17.09
CA GLU A 172 8.29 0.88 18.42
C GLU A 172 7.58 -0.08 19.38
N HIS A 173 8.25 -0.41 20.47
CA HIS A 173 7.76 -1.34 21.49
C HIS A 173 6.81 -0.62 22.48
N TYR A 174 5.63 -0.22 22.02
CA TYR A 174 4.62 0.35 22.89
C TYR A 174 4.13 -0.67 23.93
N ILE A 175 3.93 -0.25 25.18
CA ILE A 175 3.38 -1.08 26.26
C ILE A 175 2.00 -1.64 25.85
N ARG A 176 1.17 -0.82 25.19
CA ARG A 176 -0.08 -1.25 24.58
C ARG A 176 0.13 -1.31 23.06
N PRO A 177 -0.02 -2.51 22.47
CA PRO A 177 0.11 -2.63 21.03
C PRO A 177 -0.80 -1.68 20.27
N GLN A 178 -0.22 -0.90 19.37
CA GLN A 178 -0.90 0.08 18.54
C GLN A 178 -0.16 0.27 17.23
N GLU A 179 -0.75 1.04 16.31
CA GLU A 179 -0.05 1.46 15.10
C GLU A 179 1.25 2.17 15.43
N ASN A 180 2.32 1.83 14.73
CA ASN A 180 3.63 2.49 14.84
C ASN A 180 4.34 2.50 13.49
N MET A 181 5.55 3.06 13.41
CA MET A 181 6.45 3.11 12.25
C MET A 181 5.99 4.04 11.12
N ALA A 182 4.92 4.80 11.25
CA ALA A 182 4.48 5.68 10.17
C ALA A 182 5.44 6.86 9.98
N HIS A 183 5.69 7.24 8.71
CA HIS A 183 6.46 8.42 8.33
C HIS A 183 5.60 9.33 7.45
N ALA A 184 5.13 10.44 8.04
CA ALA A 184 4.32 11.42 7.32
C ALA A 184 5.17 12.23 6.33
N ASP A 185 4.50 12.82 5.34
CA ASP A 185 5.12 13.67 4.31
C ASP A 185 6.26 12.97 3.52
N THR A 186 6.25 11.63 3.46
CA THR A 186 7.23 10.86 2.69
C THR A 186 7.04 11.10 1.19
N LYS A 187 8.09 11.49 0.52
CA LYS A 187 8.12 11.73 -0.94
C LYS A 187 8.55 10.50 -1.70
N TRP A 188 9.47 9.73 -1.14
CA TRP A 188 9.93 8.44 -1.65
C TRP A 188 10.54 7.62 -0.51
N ALA A 189 10.56 6.32 -0.69
CA ALA A 189 11.23 5.35 0.17
C ALA A 189 11.80 4.23 -0.67
N GLU A 190 12.89 3.66 -0.21
CA GLU A 190 13.54 2.47 -0.75
C GLU A 190 13.63 1.43 0.36
N VAL A 191 13.12 0.23 0.12
CA VAL A 191 13.29 -0.92 1.01
C VAL A 191 14.00 -2.01 0.23
N TYR A 192 15.18 -2.41 0.68
CA TYR A 192 16.08 -3.28 -0.10
C TYR A 192 16.94 -4.17 0.78
N ASP A 193 17.48 -5.23 0.19
CA ASP A 193 18.40 -6.16 0.83
C ASP A 193 19.86 -5.66 0.82
N TYR A 194 20.77 -6.47 1.36
CA TYR A 194 22.20 -6.15 1.40
C TYR A 194 22.89 -6.17 0.03
N SER A 195 22.28 -6.75 -0.98
CA SER A 195 22.77 -6.72 -2.38
C SER A 195 22.20 -5.58 -3.22
N GLY A 196 21.31 -4.77 -2.61
CA GLY A 196 20.69 -3.61 -3.27
C GLY A 196 19.44 -3.95 -4.08
N HIS A 197 18.84 -5.14 -3.91
CA HIS A 197 17.57 -5.49 -4.53
C HIS A 197 16.39 -5.12 -3.62
N GLY A 198 15.39 -4.46 -4.18
CA GLY A 198 14.19 -4.03 -3.45
C GLY A 198 13.32 -3.10 -4.27
N LEU A 199 12.44 -2.38 -3.60
CA LEU A 199 11.51 -1.40 -4.17
C LEU A 199 11.75 -0.02 -3.57
#